data_245b66671a79b79da44e606f298c1ca8
#
_entry.id   245b66671a79b79da44e606f298c1ca8
#
_cell.length_a   1.000
_cell.length_b   1.000
_cell.length_c   1.000
_cell.angle_alpha   90.00
_cell.angle_beta   90.00
_cell.angle_gamma   90.00
#
_symmetry.space_group_name_H-M   'P 1'
#
loop_
_entity.id
_entity.type
_entity.pdbx_description
1 polymer ?
#
loop_
_entity_poly.entity_id
_entity_poly.type
_entity_poly.pdbx_seq_one_letter_code
_entity_poly.pdbx_strand_id
1 'polypeptide(L)'
;MKHLESQLAEADNWTYCAENVKSKQHLVDIKANVKNSQFATPLFEFSGACSGCGETPYVKLISQLFGDREMVANATGCSSIYSGSVPSTPYTMNEKGHGPAWANSLFEDFCEFGLGMELANEKMRARLVKVMNEAIASDCCPAEYKEVFAEWINNMLDAEKTKELAEKIIPMVEAAKDKCNHCKQIADLQQYLVKRSQWIIGGDGASYDIGYGGLDHVIASGKDVNILVLDTEVYSNTGGQSSKATPVGAIAKFAAAGKRVRKKDLGLMATTYGYVYVAQIAMGADQAQTLKAIREAEAYPGPSLIIAYAPCINHGLKAGMGKSQEEEEKAVKCGYWHLWRYNPALEEEGKNPFQLDSKEPNWEDFQGFLKGEVRYASVMKQYPAEAEELFKAAEENAKWRYNSYKRFG
;
A
#
# COMPACT_ATOMS: atom_id res chain seq x y z
N MET A 1 1.84 9.24 -31.48
CA MET A 1 2.52 7.92 -31.62
C MET A 1 3.43 7.99 -32.85
N LYS A 2 4.59 7.35 -32.79
CA LYS A 2 5.53 7.19 -33.92
C LYS A 2 5.66 5.72 -34.26
N HIS A 3 6.04 5.40 -35.48
CA HIS A 3 6.31 4.00 -35.86
C HIS A 3 7.51 3.45 -35.10
N LEU A 4 7.45 2.22 -34.61
CA LEU A 4 8.50 1.57 -33.84
C LEU A 4 9.85 1.61 -34.53
N GLU A 5 9.88 1.29 -35.84
CA GLU A 5 11.10 1.30 -36.65
C GLU A 5 11.82 2.64 -36.64
N SER A 6 11.08 3.76 -36.60
CA SER A 6 11.65 5.10 -36.52
C SER A 6 12.20 5.46 -35.13
N GLN A 7 12.03 4.60 -34.14
CA GLN A 7 12.42 4.82 -32.74
C GLN A 7 13.42 3.76 -32.23
N LEU A 8 13.99 2.93 -33.10
CA LEU A 8 14.94 1.88 -32.68
C LEU A 8 16.18 2.47 -31.98
N ALA A 9 16.70 3.60 -32.49
CA ALA A 9 17.82 4.29 -31.84
C ALA A 9 17.49 4.77 -30.41
N GLU A 10 16.23 5.17 -30.16
CA GLU A 10 15.80 5.57 -28.82
C GLU A 10 15.62 4.34 -27.91
N ALA A 11 15.26 3.19 -28.45
CA ALA A 11 15.24 1.93 -27.72
C ALA A 11 16.67 1.53 -27.27
N ASP A 12 17.65 1.67 -28.14
CA ASP A 12 19.06 1.42 -27.81
C ASP A 12 19.56 2.40 -26.74
N ASN A 13 19.24 3.69 -26.86
CA ASN A 13 19.54 4.70 -25.84
C ASN A 13 18.90 4.37 -24.49
N TRP A 14 17.64 3.93 -24.50
CA TRP A 14 16.95 3.49 -23.28
C TRP A 14 17.66 2.29 -22.64
N THR A 15 17.97 1.27 -23.42
CA THR A 15 18.69 0.09 -22.94
C THR A 15 20.03 0.47 -22.33
N TYR A 16 20.78 1.33 -23.00
CA TYR A 16 22.05 1.84 -22.46
C TYR A 16 21.85 2.56 -21.12
N CYS A 17 20.86 3.44 -21.01
CA CYS A 17 20.57 4.13 -19.76
C CYS A 17 20.14 3.17 -18.64
N ALA A 18 19.27 2.20 -18.94
CA ALA A 18 18.78 1.24 -17.97
C ALA A 18 19.89 0.33 -17.40
N GLU A 19 20.84 -0.07 -18.24
CA GLU A 19 21.92 -0.99 -17.87
C GLU A 19 23.14 -0.30 -17.28
N ASN A 20 23.48 0.92 -17.74
CA ASN A 20 24.75 1.56 -17.42
C ASN A 20 24.65 2.76 -16.48
N VAL A 21 23.46 3.37 -16.34
CA VAL A 21 23.28 4.53 -15.43
C VAL A 21 22.79 4.03 -14.09
N LYS A 22 23.72 3.93 -13.13
CA LYS A 22 23.40 3.48 -11.77
C LYS A 22 22.53 4.46 -11.03
N SER A 23 21.63 3.93 -10.18
CA SER A 23 20.81 4.71 -9.26
C SER A 23 21.65 5.61 -8.35
N LYS A 24 21.17 6.82 -8.11
CA LYS A 24 21.77 7.81 -7.19
C LYS A 24 21.08 7.83 -5.82
N GLN A 25 20.23 6.86 -5.52
CA GLN A 25 19.47 6.79 -4.25
C GLN A 25 20.37 6.84 -2.99
N HIS A 26 21.60 6.33 -3.10
CA HIS A 26 22.57 6.35 -1.99
C HIS A 26 23.07 7.76 -1.61
N LEU A 27 22.78 8.78 -2.41
CA LEU A 27 23.15 10.18 -2.14
C LEU A 27 22.12 10.93 -1.31
N VAL A 28 20.94 10.34 -1.07
CA VAL A 28 19.83 10.97 -0.35
C VAL A 28 19.16 9.96 0.58
N ASP A 29 18.55 10.44 1.67
CA ASP A 29 17.62 9.63 2.44
C ASP A 29 16.27 9.56 1.69
N ILE A 30 16.02 8.43 1.02
CA ILE A 30 14.80 8.21 0.24
C ILE A 30 13.52 8.18 1.09
N LYS A 31 13.64 8.01 2.40
CA LYS A 31 12.52 7.99 3.33
C LYS A 31 12.23 9.36 3.95
N ALA A 32 13.06 10.36 3.72
CA ALA A 32 12.90 11.69 4.33
C ALA A 32 11.70 12.47 3.79
N ASN A 33 11.46 12.41 2.48
CA ASN A 33 10.34 13.08 1.81
C ASN A 33 10.09 12.44 0.43
N VAL A 34 8.91 12.72 -0.17
CA VAL A 34 8.53 12.13 -1.48
C VAL A 34 9.47 12.54 -2.61
N LYS A 35 10.02 13.77 -2.58
CA LYS A 35 11.03 14.19 -3.57
C LYS A 35 12.26 13.26 -3.54
N ASN A 36 12.75 12.94 -2.36
CA ASN A 36 13.90 12.05 -2.20
C ASN A 36 13.56 10.61 -2.59
N SER A 37 12.35 10.12 -2.29
CA SER A 37 11.92 8.77 -2.68
C SER A 37 11.97 8.56 -4.20
N GLN A 38 11.82 9.62 -4.99
CA GLN A 38 11.87 9.55 -6.46
C GLN A 38 13.28 9.32 -7.02
N PHE A 39 14.34 9.40 -6.20
CA PHE A 39 15.69 8.94 -6.58
C PHE A 39 15.87 7.44 -6.43
N ALA A 40 14.97 6.76 -5.68
CA ALA A 40 14.96 5.31 -5.62
C ALA A 40 14.45 4.74 -6.95
N THR A 41 15.09 3.68 -7.42
CA THR A 41 14.62 2.94 -8.60
C THR A 41 13.24 2.37 -8.30
N PRO A 42 12.21 2.71 -9.09
CA PRO A 42 10.92 2.09 -8.92
C PRO A 42 11.00 0.62 -9.33
N LEU A 43 10.49 -0.26 -8.46
CA LEU A 43 10.42 -1.70 -8.76
C LEU A 43 9.02 -2.11 -9.21
N PHE A 44 8.14 -1.13 -9.41
CA PHE A 44 6.86 -1.22 -10.10
C PHE A 44 6.72 -0.01 -11.03
N GLU A 45 6.77 -0.25 -12.35
CA GLU A 45 6.68 0.81 -13.37
C GLU A 45 6.16 0.26 -14.70
N PHE A 46 5.60 1.13 -15.54
CA PHE A 46 5.05 0.78 -16.85
C PHE A 46 3.93 -0.26 -16.83
N SER A 47 3.06 -0.17 -15.82
CA SER A 47 1.90 -1.05 -15.70
C SER A 47 0.87 -0.83 -16.83
N GLY A 48 0.02 -1.84 -17.08
CA GLY A 48 -1.11 -1.75 -17.99
C GLY A 48 -2.35 -1.03 -17.43
N ALA A 49 -2.20 -0.22 -16.39
CA ALA A 49 -3.29 0.56 -15.80
C ALA A 49 -3.82 1.64 -16.76
N CYS A 50 -5.02 2.15 -16.46
CA CYS A 50 -5.59 3.29 -17.17
C CYS A 50 -4.67 4.51 -17.08
N SER A 51 -4.59 5.32 -18.13
CA SER A 51 -3.84 6.58 -18.09
C SER A 51 -4.40 7.50 -17.01
N GLY A 52 -3.54 7.95 -16.09
CA GLY A 52 -3.95 8.77 -14.96
C GLY A 52 -4.65 8.01 -13.81
N CYS A 53 -4.53 6.67 -13.77
CA CYS A 53 -5.04 5.86 -12.67
C CYS A 53 -4.52 6.36 -11.31
N GLY A 54 -5.41 6.57 -10.34
CA GLY A 54 -5.06 7.03 -9.01
C GLY A 54 -4.41 5.96 -8.11
N GLU A 55 -4.49 4.68 -8.50
CA GLU A 55 -3.95 3.58 -7.69
C GLU A 55 -2.43 3.43 -7.82
N THR A 56 -1.92 3.48 -9.05
CA THR A 56 -0.52 3.13 -9.37
C THR A 56 0.55 3.99 -8.69
N PRO A 57 0.33 5.30 -8.39
CA PRO A 57 1.30 6.09 -7.65
C PRO A 57 1.62 5.55 -6.25
N TYR A 58 0.63 5.00 -5.54
CA TYR A 58 0.82 4.38 -4.22
C TYR A 58 1.65 3.11 -4.31
N VAL A 59 1.32 2.21 -5.25
CA VAL A 59 2.05 0.96 -5.47
C VAL A 59 3.50 1.24 -5.87
N LYS A 60 3.71 2.22 -6.77
CA LYS A 60 5.06 2.66 -7.17
C LYS A 60 5.87 3.16 -5.96
N LEU A 61 5.28 4.03 -5.13
CA LEU A 61 5.97 4.58 -3.96
C LEU A 61 6.38 3.48 -2.97
N ILE A 62 5.48 2.52 -2.68
CA ILE A 62 5.78 1.38 -1.82
C ILE A 62 6.95 0.57 -2.38
N SER A 63 6.95 0.29 -3.68
CA SER A 63 8.05 -0.43 -4.33
C SER A 63 9.39 0.33 -4.28
N GLN A 64 9.37 1.67 -4.30
CA GLN A 64 10.57 2.49 -4.15
C GLN A 64 11.11 2.48 -2.71
N LEU A 65 10.23 2.35 -1.71
CA LEU A 65 10.62 2.38 -0.29
C LEU A 65 11.05 1.02 0.24
N PHE A 66 10.39 -0.06 -0.20
CA PHE A 66 10.51 -1.39 0.39
C PHE A 66 10.66 -2.53 -0.62
N GLY A 67 10.63 -2.24 -1.92
CA GLY A 67 10.52 -3.24 -2.97
C GLY A 67 11.63 -4.28 -2.99
N ASP A 68 12.81 -3.98 -2.47
CA ASP A 68 13.93 -4.96 -2.35
C ASP A 68 13.64 -6.12 -1.36
N ARG A 69 12.63 -5.98 -0.52
CA ARG A 69 12.21 -6.97 0.49
C ARG A 69 10.69 -7.12 0.59
N GLU A 70 9.97 -6.54 -0.36
CA GLU A 70 8.51 -6.52 -0.40
C GLU A 70 7.92 -7.88 -0.78
N MET A 71 6.87 -8.28 -0.07
CA MET A 71 6.00 -9.39 -0.44
C MET A 71 4.59 -8.85 -0.64
N VAL A 72 3.99 -9.13 -1.79
CA VAL A 72 2.67 -8.61 -2.17
C VAL A 72 1.66 -9.74 -2.31
N ALA A 73 0.61 -9.69 -1.51
CA ALA A 73 -0.63 -10.46 -1.70
C ALA A 73 -1.68 -9.54 -2.31
N ASN A 74 -2.13 -9.82 -3.52
CA ASN A 74 -3.04 -8.95 -4.25
C ASN A 74 -4.44 -9.57 -4.35
N ALA A 75 -5.49 -8.75 -4.20
CA ALA A 75 -6.85 -9.16 -4.52
C ALA A 75 -7.08 -9.16 -6.04
N THR A 76 -7.94 -10.04 -6.53
CA THR A 76 -8.40 -9.98 -7.93
C THR A 76 -9.20 -8.69 -8.16
N GLY A 77 -8.73 -7.88 -9.08
CA GLY A 77 -9.30 -6.57 -9.41
C GLY A 77 -8.39 -5.77 -10.33
N CYS A 78 -8.53 -4.44 -10.36
CA CYS A 78 -7.65 -3.59 -11.18
C CYS A 78 -6.18 -3.79 -10.81
N SER A 79 -5.85 -3.78 -9.53
CA SER A 79 -4.46 -3.90 -9.06
C SER A 79 -3.80 -5.22 -9.44
N SER A 80 -4.53 -6.34 -9.48
CA SER A 80 -3.97 -7.60 -9.97
C SER A 80 -3.83 -7.63 -11.49
N ILE A 81 -4.79 -7.05 -12.22
CA ILE A 81 -4.77 -7.06 -13.68
C ILE A 81 -3.60 -6.22 -14.21
N TYR A 82 -3.39 -5.01 -13.71
CA TYR A 82 -2.26 -4.19 -14.17
C TYR A 82 -0.90 -4.67 -13.62
N SER A 83 -0.87 -5.49 -12.57
CA SER A 83 0.35 -6.04 -11.98
C SER A 83 0.78 -7.38 -12.57
N GLY A 84 -0.13 -8.17 -13.11
CA GLY A 84 0.15 -9.53 -13.58
C GLY A 84 -0.50 -9.91 -14.90
N SER A 85 -0.87 -8.94 -15.75
CA SER A 85 -1.45 -9.21 -17.07
C SER A 85 -0.38 -9.60 -18.06
N VAL A 86 -0.42 -10.86 -18.50
CA VAL A 86 0.49 -11.40 -19.53
C VAL A 86 0.32 -10.62 -20.84
N PRO A 87 1.40 -10.22 -21.55
CA PRO A 87 2.80 -10.61 -21.32
C PRO A 87 3.61 -9.64 -20.45
N SER A 88 3.03 -8.57 -19.95
CA SER A 88 3.75 -7.56 -19.19
C SER A 88 3.55 -7.71 -17.69
N THR A 89 4.65 -7.70 -16.95
CA THR A 89 4.67 -7.61 -15.50
C THR A 89 5.46 -6.36 -15.13
N PRO A 90 4.85 -5.37 -14.45
CA PRO A 90 5.51 -4.11 -14.13
C PRO A 90 6.50 -4.21 -12.96
N TYR A 91 6.49 -5.32 -12.24
CA TYR A 91 7.47 -5.57 -11.17
C TYR A 91 8.82 -6.01 -11.74
N THR A 92 9.89 -5.49 -11.15
CA THR A 92 11.26 -5.75 -11.54
C THR A 92 12.17 -5.89 -10.34
N MET A 93 13.47 -6.10 -10.58
CA MET A 93 14.50 -6.23 -9.55
C MET A 93 15.48 -5.05 -9.62
N ASN A 94 16.10 -4.75 -8.50
CA ASN A 94 17.19 -3.79 -8.41
C ASN A 94 18.53 -4.40 -8.92
N GLU A 95 19.59 -3.59 -8.91
CA GLU A 95 20.95 -4.00 -9.36
C GLU A 95 21.52 -5.22 -8.58
N LYS A 96 21.00 -5.49 -7.37
CA LYS A 96 21.40 -6.66 -6.55
C LYS A 96 20.54 -7.90 -6.82
N GLY A 97 19.60 -7.83 -7.77
CA GLY A 97 18.69 -8.94 -8.08
C GLY A 97 17.54 -9.10 -7.07
N HIS A 98 17.27 -8.08 -6.26
CA HIS A 98 16.17 -8.09 -5.28
C HIS A 98 15.00 -7.26 -5.79
N GLY A 99 13.78 -7.78 -5.63
CA GLY A 99 12.55 -7.09 -6.01
C GLY A 99 11.34 -7.71 -5.33
N PRO A 100 10.15 -7.11 -5.52
CA PRO A 100 8.91 -7.59 -4.92
C PRO A 100 8.57 -9.03 -5.32
N ALA A 101 8.18 -9.85 -4.34
CA ALA A 101 7.56 -11.14 -4.57
C ALA A 101 6.04 -10.93 -4.62
N TRP A 102 5.47 -11.01 -5.83
CA TRP A 102 4.06 -10.73 -6.06
C TRP A 102 3.27 -12.01 -6.38
N ALA A 103 2.10 -12.13 -5.75
CA ALA A 103 1.11 -13.12 -6.10
C ALA A 103 -0.30 -12.57 -5.86
N ASN A 104 -1.30 -13.04 -6.62
CA ASN A 104 -2.69 -12.68 -6.36
C ASN A 104 -3.53 -13.87 -5.95
N SER A 105 -4.51 -13.61 -5.10
CA SER A 105 -5.62 -14.51 -4.85
C SER A 105 -6.64 -14.42 -5.98
N LEU A 106 -7.28 -15.54 -6.32
CA LEU A 106 -8.30 -15.59 -7.37
C LEU A 106 -9.72 -15.26 -6.85
N PHE A 107 -9.92 -15.13 -5.53
CA PHE A 107 -11.24 -15.08 -4.89
C PHE A 107 -11.40 -13.92 -3.91
N GLU A 108 -10.79 -12.81 -3.98
CA GLU A 108 -10.89 -11.71 -3.01
C GLU A 108 -10.61 -12.12 -1.53
N ASP A 109 -10.01 -13.28 -1.32
CA ASP A 109 -9.46 -13.78 -0.05
C ASP A 109 -8.01 -13.32 0.17
N PHE A 110 -7.70 -12.13 -0.33
CA PHE A 110 -6.37 -11.56 -0.37
C PHE A 110 -5.77 -11.32 1.01
N CYS A 111 -6.60 -10.99 1.99
CA CYS A 111 -6.16 -10.77 3.36
C CYS A 111 -5.70 -12.09 4.00
N GLU A 112 -6.50 -13.14 3.88
CA GLU A 112 -6.17 -14.48 4.38
C GLU A 112 -4.96 -15.05 3.67
N PHE A 113 -4.84 -14.83 2.35
CA PHE A 113 -3.68 -15.24 1.57
C PHE A 113 -2.42 -14.51 2.04
N GLY A 114 -2.48 -13.19 2.24
CA GLY A 114 -1.37 -12.40 2.76
C GLY A 114 -1.00 -12.76 4.21
N LEU A 115 -1.97 -13.07 5.04
CA LEU A 115 -1.73 -13.60 6.39
C LEU A 115 -0.99 -14.95 6.31
N GLY A 116 -1.40 -15.83 5.40
CA GLY A 116 -0.71 -17.11 5.16
C GLY A 116 0.75 -16.93 4.77
N MET A 117 1.06 -15.95 3.90
CA MET A 117 2.42 -15.60 3.52
C MET A 117 3.24 -15.13 4.74
N GLU A 118 2.69 -14.25 5.58
CA GLU A 118 3.38 -13.77 6.78
C GLU A 118 3.59 -14.89 7.81
N LEU A 119 2.59 -15.72 8.06
CA LEU A 119 2.74 -16.88 8.96
C LEU A 119 3.82 -17.85 8.49
N ALA A 120 3.94 -18.07 7.19
CA ALA A 120 5.02 -18.88 6.61
C ALA A 120 6.38 -18.21 6.84
N ASN A 121 6.51 -16.90 6.59
CA ASN A 121 7.70 -16.13 6.83
C ASN A 121 8.11 -16.16 8.31
N GLU A 122 7.18 -15.90 9.25
CA GLU A 122 7.43 -16.03 10.69
C GLU A 122 7.96 -17.41 11.09
N LYS A 123 7.37 -18.49 10.58
CA LYS A 123 7.79 -19.85 10.89
C LYS A 123 9.19 -20.16 10.40
N MET A 124 9.54 -19.70 9.19
CA MET A 124 10.87 -19.90 8.65
C MET A 124 11.93 -19.08 9.40
N ARG A 125 11.61 -17.86 9.82
CA ARG A 125 12.47 -17.04 10.67
C ARG A 125 12.63 -17.63 12.07
N ALA A 126 11.56 -18.16 12.68
CA ALA A 126 11.64 -18.89 13.94
C ALA A 126 12.54 -20.13 13.84
N ARG A 127 12.53 -20.83 12.68
CA ARG A 127 13.46 -21.92 12.41
C ARG A 127 14.91 -21.42 12.32
N LEU A 128 15.18 -20.28 11.69
CA LEU A 128 16.50 -19.65 11.70
C LEU A 128 16.98 -19.35 13.13
N VAL A 129 16.13 -18.73 13.96
CA VAL A 129 16.44 -18.46 15.38
C VAL A 129 16.83 -19.75 16.11
N LYS A 130 16.06 -20.83 15.91
CA LYS A 130 16.36 -22.14 16.52
C LYS A 130 17.73 -22.66 16.09
N VAL A 131 17.99 -22.70 14.79
CA VAL A 131 19.26 -23.22 14.24
C VAL A 131 20.45 -22.36 14.66
N MET A 132 20.29 -21.04 14.68
CA MET A 132 21.34 -20.12 15.15
C MET A 132 21.64 -20.32 16.65
N ASN A 133 20.63 -20.49 17.51
CA ASN A 133 20.84 -20.81 18.91
C ASN A 133 21.55 -22.14 19.11
N GLU A 134 21.22 -23.18 18.35
CA GLU A 134 21.91 -24.45 18.35
C GLU A 134 23.36 -24.28 17.89
N ALA A 135 23.64 -23.47 16.87
CA ALA A 135 24.96 -23.13 16.39
C ALA A 135 25.80 -22.40 17.45
N ILE A 136 25.22 -21.44 18.15
CA ILE A 136 25.87 -20.69 19.25
C ILE A 136 26.26 -21.63 20.40
N ALA A 137 25.43 -22.61 20.74
CA ALA A 137 25.67 -23.57 21.80
C ALA A 137 26.67 -24.68 21.38
N SER A 138 26.93 -24.88 20.08
CA SER A 138 27.77 -25.97 19.59
C SER A 138 29.25 -25.56 19.49
N ASP A 139 30.13 -26.57 19.50
CA ASP A 139 31.57 -26.34 19.30
C ASP A 139 31.98 -26.33 17.82
N CYS A 140 31.08 -26.65 16.89
CA CYS A 140 31.38 -26.68 15.46
C CYS A 140 31.41 -25.31 14.78
N CYS A 141 30.89 -24.29 15.42
CA CYS A 141 30.85 -22.92 14.87
C CYS A 141 31.96 -22.05 15.50
N PRO A 142 32.75 -21.32 14.69
CA PRO A 142 33.72 -20.36 15.18
C PRO A 142 33.07 -19.26 16.05
N ALA A 143 33.83 -18.68 17.00
CA ALA A 143 33.34 -17.67 17.91
C ALA A 143 32.76 -16.43 17.17
N GLU A 144 33.43 -16.00 16.11
CA GLU A 144 32.97 -14.88 15.26
C GLU A 144 31.59 -15.10 14.62
N TYR A 145 31.26 -16.36 14.28
CA TYR A 145 29.93 -16.70 13.73
C TYR A 145 28.86 -16.60 14.82
N LYS A 146 29.17 -17.06 16.03
CA LYS A 146 28.25 -17.03 17.17
C LYS A 146 27.87 -15.60 17.54
N GLU A 147 28.82 -14.67 17.51
CA GLU A 147 28.57 -13.25 17.77
C GLU A 147 27.62 -12.64 16.74
N VAL A 148 27.84 -12.88 15.45
CA VAL A 148 27.00 -12.35 14.37
C VAL A 148 25.59 -12.96 14.40
N PHE A 149 25.47 -14.27 14.72
CA PHE A 149 24.16 -14.92 14.87
C PHE A 149 23.38 -14.34 16.05
N ALA A 150 24.04 -14.10 17.19
CA ALA A 150 23.41 -13.47 18.36
C ALA A 150 22.98 -12.04 18.03
N GLU A 151 23.81 -11.27 17.30
CA GLU A 151 23.46 -9.93 16.84
C GLU A 151 22.23 -9.95 15.93
N TRP A 152 22.14 -10.92 15.01
CA TRP A 152 20.99 -11.07 14.14
C TRP A 152 19.70 -11.41 14.91
N ILE A 153 19.76 -12.34 15.85
CA ILE A 153 18.61 -12.71 16.70
C ILE A 153 18.07 -11.49 17.46
N ASN A 154 18.96 -10.67 18.02
CA ASN A 154 18.58 -9.47 18.78
C ASN A 154 18.00 -8.35 17.92
N ASN A 155 18.28 -8.34 16.62
CA ASN A 155 17.86 -7.31 15.68
C ASN A 155 16.92 -7.83 14.58
N MET A 156 16.36 -9.01 14.74
CA MET A 156 15.60 -9.67 13.68
C MET A 156 14.35 -8.87 13.21
N LEU A 157 13.86 -7.95 14.00
CA LEU A 157 12.73 -7.09 13.64
C LEU A 157 13.15 -5.77 12.98
N ASP A 158 14.43 -5.46 12.95
CA ASP A 158 14.97 -4.28 12.25
C ASP A 158 15.34 -4.64 10.81
N ALA A 159 14.63 -4.03 9.84
CA ALA A 159 14.81 -4.33 8.43
C ALA A 159 16.19 -3.94 7.90
N GLU A 160 16.68 -2.75 8.24
CA GLU A 160 17.99 -2.27 7.74
C GLU A 160 19.14 -3.06 8.40
N LYS A 161 19.02 -3.32 9.71
CA LYS A 161 20.02 -4.12 10.41
C LYS A 161 20.06 -5.55 9.92
N THR A 162 18.91 -6.16 9.60
CA THR A 162 18.89 -7.51 9.04
C THR A 162 19.46 -7.59 7.62
N LYS A 163 19.37 -6.53 6.81
CA LYS A 163 20.07 -6.44 5.52
C LYS A 163 21.60 -6.44 5.71
N GLU A 164 22.09 -5.56 6.60
CA GLU A 164 23.51 -5.47 6.91
C GLU A 164 24.07 -6.82 7.40
N LEU A 165 23.34 -7.47 8.33
CA LEU A 165 23.75 -8.75 8.89
C LEU A 165 23.65 -9.90 7.88
N ALA A 166 22.65 -9.89 6.99
CA ALA A 166 22.56 -10.88 5.93
C ALA A 166 23.75 -10.81 4.97
N GLU A 167 24.23 -9.60 4.61
CA GLU A 167 25.43 -9.42 3.79
C GLU A 167 26.70 -10.01 4.45
N LYS A 168 26.75 -10.08 5.79
CA LYS A 168 27.84 -10.73 6.56
C LYS A 168 27.62 -12.24 6.68
N ILE A 169 26.41 -12.66 7.08
CA ILE A 169 26.08 -14.06 7.39
C ILE A 169 26.17 -14.96 6.15
N ILE A 170 25.63 -14.52 5.01
CA ILE A 170 25.55 -15.35 3.80
C ILE A 170 26.93 -15.86 3.37
N PRO A 171 27.97 -15.06 3.15
CA PRO A 171 29.28 -15.56 2.78
C PRO A 171 29.92 -16.44 3.87
N MET A 172 29.68 -16.15 5.17
CA MET A 172 30.20 -16.94 6.28
C MET A 172 29.62 -18.35 6.28
N VAL A 173 28.30 -18.51 6.16
CA VAL A 173 27.65 -19.82 6.19
C VAL A 173 27.89 -20.59 4.91
N GLU A 174 27.98 -19.94 3.77
CA GLU A 174 28.37 -20.58 2.49
C GLU A 174 29.79 -21.19 2.55
N ALA A 175 30.74 -20.50 3.16
CA ALA A 175 32.11 -21.01 3.34
C ALA A 175 32.21 -22.19 4.34
N ALA A 176 31.26 -22.28 5.27
CA ALA A 176 31.29 -23.30 6.34
C ALA A 176 30.28 -24.45 6.17
N LYS A 177 29.36 -24.37 5.19
CA LYS A 177 28.22 -25.29 5.05
C LYS A 177 28.62 -26.78 4.92
N ASP A 178 29.74 -27.06 4.31
CA ASP A 178 30.23 -28.46 4.13
C ASP A 178 30.88 -29.05 5.40
N LYS A 179 31.23 -28.19 6.37
CA LYS A 179 31.90 -28.57 7.61
C LYS A 179 31.01 -28.48 8.85
N CYS A 180 29.97 -27.70 8.79
CA CYS A 180 29.05 -27.44 9.92
C CYS A 180 27.60 -27.57 9.46
N ASN A 181 26.88 -28.55 10.01
CA ASN A 181 25.47 -28.76 9.64
C ASN A 181 24.54 -27.58 9.99
N HIS A 182 24.83 -26.83 11.05
CA HIS A 182 24.08 -25.63 11.37
C HIS A 182 24.29 -24.53 10.31
N CYS A 183 25.55 -24.31 9.87
CA CYS A 183 25.85 -23.38 8.79
C CYS A 183 25.15 -23.79 7.49
N LYS A 184 25.06 -25.08 7.17
CA LYS A 184 24.32 -25.60 6.02
C LYS A 184 22.83 -25.25 6.14
N GLN A 185 22.20 -25.51 7.28
CA GLN A 185 20.79 -25.21 7.48
C GLN A 185 20.49 -23.68 7.43
N ILE A 186 21.40 -22.83 7.90
CA ILE A 186 21.27 -21.39 7.80
C ILE A 186 21.43 -20.95 6.34
N ALA A 187 22.38 -21.52 5.59
CA ALA A 187 22.54 -21.26 4.16
C ALA A 187 21.29 -21.67 3.36
N ASP A 188 20.67 -22.81 3.66
CA ASP A 188 19.42 -23.27 3.04
C ASP A 188 18.24 -22.32 3.34
N LEU A 189 18.31 -21.54 4.42
CA LEU A 189 17.30 -20.59 4.88
C LEU A 189 17.67 -19.12 4.64
N GLN A 190 18.77 -18.83 3.93
CA GLN A 190 19.34 -17.50 3.79
C GLN A 190 18.34 -16.43 3.27
N GLN A 191 17.36 -16.84 2.46
CA GLN A 191 16.32 -15.95 1.94
C GLN A 191 15.42 -15.34 3.04
N TYR A 192 15.42 -15.88 4.27
CA TYR A 192 14.65 -15.40 5.41
C TYR A 192 15.47 -14.53 6.38
N LEU A 193 16.74 -14.29 6.11
CA LEU A 193 17.60 -13.45 6.94
C LEU A 193 17.14 -11.99 6.97
N VAL A 194 16.72 -11.45 5.84
CA VAL A 194 16.20 -10.07 5.75
C VAL A 194 14.75 -10.03 6.20
N LYS A 195 14.39 -9.07 7.07
CA LYS A 195 12.98 -8.83 7.46
C LYS A 195 12.18 -8.45 6.22
N ARG A 196 11.16 -9.21 5.90
CA ARG A 196 10.25 -8.92 4.79
C ARG A 196 9.31 -7.77 5.16
N SER A 197 8.81 -7.10 4.14
CA SER A 197 7.74 -6.10 4.23
C SER A 197 6.51 -6.71 3.57
N GLN A 198 5.55 -7.18 4.37
CA GLN A 198 4.35 -7.84 3.85
C GLN A 198 3.28 -6.80 3.53
N TRP A 199 2.88 -6.72 2.27
CA TRP A 199 1.81 -5.86 1.78
C TRP A 199 0.66 -6.68 1.23
N ILE A 200 -0.55 -6.30 1.62
CA ILE A 200 -1.81 -6.90 1.17
C ILE A 200 -2.57 -5.81 0.44
N ILE A 201 -2.75 -5.94 -0.88
CA ILE A 201 -3.26 -4.86 -1.73
C ILE A 201 -4.60 -5.26 -2.34
N GLY A 202 -5.62 -4.44 -2.15
CA GLY A 202 -6.95 -4.68 -2.71
C GLY A 202 -7.76 -3.42 -2.90
N GLY A 203 -8.80 -3.53 -3.72
CA GLY A 203 -9.77 -2.48 -3.98
C GLY A 203 -11.01 -2.60 -3.11
N ASP A 204 -12.10 -1.94 -3.56
CA ASP A 204 -13.35 -1.80 -2.82
C ASP A 204 -14.02 -3.14 -2.48
N GLY A 205 -14.16 -4.03 -3.46
CA GLY A 205 -14.86 -5.31 -3.28
C GLY A 205 -14.20 -6.17 -2.21
N ALA A 206 -12.89 -6.31 -2.32
CA ALA A 206 -12.08 -7.07 -1.40
C ALA A 206 -12.08 -6.48 0.03
N SER A 207 -12.19 -5.15 0.17
CA SER A 207 -12.02 -4.49 1.47
C SER A 207 -13.33 -4.08 2.14
N TYR A 208 -14.31 -3.62 1.35
CA TYR A 208 -15.56 -3.09 1.90
C TYR A 208 -16.74 -4.07 1.86
N ASP A 209 -16.70 -5.04 0.93
CA ASP A 209 -17.83 -5.90 0.60
C ASP A 209 -17.51 -7.38 0.84
N ILE A 210 -17.25 -8.15 -0.21
CA ILE A 210 -17.14 -9.61 -0.12
C ILE A 210 -15.94 -10.09 0.70
N GLY A 211 -14.78 -9.43 0.58
CA GLY A 211 -13.57 -9.77 1.33
C GLY A 211 -13.47 -9.13 2.72
N TYR A 212 -14.48 -8.35 3.14
CA TYR A 212 -14.43 -7.65 4.44
C TYR A 212 -14.26 -8.60 5.63
N GLY A 213 -14.89 -9.76 5.60
CA GLY A 213 -14.79 -10.74 6.69
C GLY A 213 -13.36 -11.26 6.88
N GLY A 214 -12.64 -11.48 5.78
CA GLY A 214 -11.21 -11.83 5.80
C GLY A 214 -10.33 -10.70 6.28
N LEU A 215 -10.58 -9.46 5.80
CA LEU A 215 -9.88 -8.28 6.28
C LEU A 215 -10.03 -8.11 7.79
N ASP A 216 -11.26 -8.20 8.29
CA ASP A 216 -11.57 -8.10 9.71
C ASP A 216 -10.83 -9.18 10.54
N HIS A 217 -10.84 -10.44 10.07
CA HIS A 217 -10.10 -11.53 10.70
C HIS A 217 -8.59 -11.26 10.74
N VAL A 218 -8.01 -10.73 9.66
CA VAL A 218 -6.58 -10.49 9.55
C VAL A 218 -6.12 -9.36 10.48
N ILE A 219 -6.85 -8.24 10.53
CA ILE A 219 -6.51 -7.17 11.48
C ILE A 219 -6.72 -7.61 12.93
N ALA A 220 -7.70 -8.52 13.19
CA ALA A 220 -7.89 -9.11 14.51
C ALA A 220 -6.77 -10.06 14.94
N SER A 221 -5.96 -10.56 14.00
CA SER A 221 -4.89 -11.53 14.29
C SER A 221 -3.69 -10.94 15.03
N GLY A 222 -3.53 -9.60 15.02
CA GLY A 222 -2.39 -8.92 15.61
C GLY A 222 -1.04 -9.14 14.89
N LYS A 223 -1.06 -9.69 13.67
CA LYS A 223 0.17 -9.98 12.89
C LYS A 223 0.71 -8.75 12.17
N ASP A 224 2.03 -8.72 11.98
CA ASP A 224 2.76 -7.63 11.28
C ASP A 224 2.51 -7.69 9.77
N VAL A 225 1.37 -7.13 9.35
CA VAL A 225 0.97 -7.04 7.95
C VAL A 225 0.48 -5.62 7.62
N ASN A 226 0.79 -5.15 6.43
CA ASN A 226 0.34 -3.87 5.93
C ASN A 226 -0.76 -4.07 4.89
N ILE A 227 -1.97 -3.59 5.15
CA ILE A 227 -3.09 -3.67 4.22
C ILE A 227 -3.27 -2.32 3.54
N LEU A 228 -3.11 -2.29 2.21
CA LEU A 228 -3.37 -1.11 1.39
C LEU A 228 -4.70 -1.27 0.66
N VAL A 229 -5.67 -0.47 1.03
CA VAL A 229 -6.95 -0.36 0.35
C VAL A 229 -6.89 0.77 -0.68
N LEU A 230 -6.97 0.41 -1.96
CA LEU A 230 -7.05 1.34 -3.08
C LEU A 230 -8.53 1.71 -3.27
N ASP A 231 -8.96 2.77 -2.61
CA ASP A 231 -10.37 3.18 -2.56
C ASP A 231 -10.76 4.00 -3.79
N THR A 232 -11.28 3.31 -4.79
CA THR A 232 -11.83 3.92 -6.01
C THR A 232 -13.33 4.20 -5.91
N GLU A 233 -13.95 3.90 -4.77
CA GLU A 233 -15.37 4.13 -4.49
C GLU A 233 -16.35 3.38 -5.41
N VAL A 234 -15.85 2.41 -6.17
CA VAL A 234 -16.63 1.51 -7.04
C VAL A 234 -15.88 0.19 -7.26
N TYR A 235 -16.58 -0.88 -7.65
CA TYR A 235 -15.94 -2.04 -8.26
C TYR A 235 -15.41 -1.66 -9.65
N SER A 236 -14.18 -1.16 -9.71
CA SER A 236 -13.62 -0.54 -10.91
C SER A 236 -13.36 -1.54 -12.04
N ASN A 237 -12.72 -2.67 -11.73
CA ASN A 237 -12.31 -3.66 -12.73
C ASN A 237 -13.48 -4.37 -13.42
N THR A 238 -14.52 -4.71 -12.68
CA THR A 238 -15.69 -5.42 -13.20
C THR A 238 -16.66 -4.51 -13.95
N GLY A 239 -16.42 -3.20 -13.95
CA GLY A 239 -17.13 -2.23 -14.78
C GLY A 239 -18.00 -1.23 -14.03
N GLY A 240 -17.63 -0.83 -12.81
CA GLY A 240 -18.23 0.30 -12.11
C GLY A 240 -19.50 -0.02 -11.34
N GLN A 241 -19.56 -1.18 -10.66
CA GLN A 241 -20.66 -1.50 -9.76
C GLN A 241 -20.55 -0.75 -8.44
N SER A 242 -21.69 -0.47 -7.82
CA SER A 242 -21.75 0.14 -6.50
C SER A 242 -21.17 -0.79 -5.44
N SER A 243 -20.27 -0.26 -4.62
CA SER A 243 -19.73 -0.90 -3.41
C SER A 243 -20.26 -0.23 -2.14
N LYS A 244 -19.87 -0.74 -0.97
CA LYS A 244 -20.12 -0.04 0.30
C LYS A 244 -19.22 1.20 0.46
N ALA A 245 -18.17 1.33 -0.36
CA ALA A 245 -17.35 2.53 -0.45
C ALA A 245 -17.96 3.62 -1.34
N THR A 246 -18.91 3.30 -2.20
CA THR A 246 -19.56 4.29 -3.09
C THR A 246 -20.31 5.32 -2.25
N PRO A 247 -20.04 6.64 -2.44
CA PRO A 247 -20.66 7.71 -1.65
C PRO A 247 -22.11 7.99 -2.05
N VAL A 248 -22.82 8.72 -1.19
CA VAL A 248 -24.17 9.22 -1.46
C VAL A 248 -24.15 10.11 -2.72
N GLY A 249 -25.14 9.92 -3.60
CA GLY A 249 -25.32 10.68 -4.82
C GLY A 249 -24.49 10.23 -6.02
N ALA A 250 -23.47 9.39 -5.84
CA ALA A 250 -22.70 8.86 -6.96
C ALA A 250 -23.49 7.80 -7.76
N ILE A 251 -23.51 7.94 -9.09
CA ILE A 251 -24.00 6.87 -9.99
C ILE A 251 -22.96 5.76 -10.06
N ALA A 252 -23.46 4.53 -9.98
CA ALA A 252 -22.72 3.32 -10.30
C ALA A 252 -23.72 2.29 -10.85
N LYS A 253 -23.23 1.19 -11.44
CA LYS A 253 -24.12 0.06 -11.75
C LYS A 253 -24.76 -0.43 -10.44
N PHE A 254 -26.05 -0.75 -10.47
CA PHE A 254 -26.94 -1.02 -9.34
C PHE A 254 -27.27 0.20 -8.46
N ALA A 255 -26.84 1.41 -8.86
CA ALA A 255 -27.22 2.68 -8.25
C ALA A 255 -27.42 3.76 -9.34
N ALA A 256 -28.29 3.48 -10.33
CA ALA A 256 -28.46 4.30 -11.54
C ALA A 256 -28.99 5.72 -11.26
N ALA A 257 -29.79 5.92 -10.22
CA ALA A 257 -30.31 7.21 -9.80
C ALA A 257 -29.48 7.87 -8.66
N GLY A 258 -28.23 7.43 -8.47
CA GLY A 258 -27.37 7.83 -7.38
C GLY A 258 -27.58 6.99 -6.13
N LYS A 259 -26.48 6.67 -5.44
CA LYS A 259 -26.53 5.89 -4.20
C LYS A 259 -27.20 6.68 -3.07
N ARG A 260 -28.10 6.03 -2.33
CA ARG A 260 -28.90 6.69 -1.28
C ARG A 260 -28.35 6.46 0.13
N VAL A 261 -27.49 5.46 0.34
CA VAL A 261 -26.93 5.12 1.66
C VAL A 261 -25.48 5.63 1.77
N ARG A 262 -25.09 5.94 3.00
CA ARG A 262 -23.75 6.46 3.30
C ARG A 262 -22.65 5.44 2.98
N LYS A 263 -21.46 5.96 2.66
CA LYS A 263 -20.23 5.18 2.55
C LYS A 263 -19.90 4.54 3.91
N LYS A 264 -19.52 3.26 3.90
CA LYS A 264 -18.97 2.57 5.07
C LYS A 264 -17.67 3.24 5.50
N ASP A 265 -17.54 3.55 6.77
CA ASP A 265 -16.30 4.09 7.33
C ASP A 265 -15.42 2.93 7.82
N LEU A 266 -14.67 2.35 6.89
CA LEU A 266 -13.81 1.20 7.15
C LEU A 266 -12.70 1.53 8.15
N GLY A 267 -12.16 2.74 8.06
CA GLY A 267 -11.08 3.18 8.93
C GLY A 267 -11.52 3.29 10.39
N LEU A 268 -12.63 3.98 10.66
CA LEU A 268 -13.15 4.07 12.04
C LEU A 268 -13.56 2.70 12.60
N MET A 269 -14.06 1.79 11.78
CA MET A 269 -14.34 0.43 12.23
C MET A 269 -13.05 -0.27 12.70
N ALA A 270 -11.96 -0.13 11.97
CA ALA A 270 -10.69 -0.74 12.32
C ALA A 270 -10.05 -0.14 13.59
N THR A 271 -10.25 1.15 13.87
CA THR A 271 -9.73 1.77 15.10
C THR A 271 -10.35 1.18 16.37
N THR A 272 -11.53 0.54 16.29
CA THR A 272 -12.18 -0.08 17.45
C THR A 272 -11.41 -1.25 18.04
N TYR A 273 -10.46 -1.83 17.32
CA TYR A 273 -9.54 -2.85 17.84
C TYR A 273 -8.52 -2.29 18.85
N GLY A 274 -8.21 -1.00 18.80
CA GLY A 274 -7.26 -0.33 19.71
C GLY A 274 -5.78 -0.60 19.43
N TYR A 275 -5.44 -1.69 18.74
CA TYR A 275 -4.06 -2.10 18.42
C TYR A 275 -3.78 -2.18 16.90
N VAL A 276 -4.65 -1.66 16.08
CA VAL A 276 -4.46 -1.60 14.61
C VAL A 276 -4.02 -0.21 14.23
N TYR A 277 -2.89 -0.08 13.52
CA TYR A 277 -2.53 1.21 12.92
C TYR A 277 -3.48 1.48 11.75
N VAL A 278 -4.08 2.67 11.70
CA VAL A 278 -4.99 3.04 10.62
C VAL A 278 -4.63 4.41 10.06
N ALA A 279 -4.63 4.54 8.73
CA ALA A 279 -4.46 5.82 8.06
C ALA A 279 -5.40 5.98 6.88
N GLN A 280 -5.90 7.20 6.70
CA GLN A 280 -6.63 7.62 5.52
C GLN A 280 -5.82 8.69 4.80
N ILE A 281 -5.46 8.43 3.54
CA ILE A 281 -4.49 9.20 2.78
C ILE A 281 -5.01 9.63 1.41
N ALA A 282 -4.40 10.67 0.84
CA ALA A 282 -4.56 11.09 -0.56
C ALA A 282 -3.26 11.77 -1.00
N MET A 283 -2.49 11.11 -1.86
CA MET A 283 -1.13 11.54 -2.23
C MET A 283 -1.12 12.91 -2.90
N GLY A 284 -2.07 13.18 -3.79
CA GLY A 284 -2.19 14.46 -4.49
C GLY A 284 -2.52 15.62 -3.57
N ALA A 285 -3.15 15.35 -2.42
CA ALA A 285 -3.51 16.37 -1.44
C ALA A 285 -2.38 16.68 -0.45
N ASP A 286 -1.72 15.63 0.07
CA ASP A 286 -0.61 15.77 1.01
C ASP A 286 0.39 14.60 0.86
N GLN A 287 1.44 14.86 0.11
CA GLN A 287 2.52 13.88 -0.11
C GLN A 287 3.30 13.57 1.17
N ALA A 288 3.46 14.54 2.07
CA ALA A 288 4.20 14.35 3.31
C ALA A 288 3.42 13.45 4.28
N GLN A 289 2.11 13.67 4.41
CA GLN A 289 1.21 12.84 5.20
C GLN A 289 1.18 11.40 4.65
N THR A 290 1.07 11.25 3.33
CA THR A 290 1.07 9.93 2.66
C THR A 290 2.36 9.15 2.96
N LEU A 291 3.52 9.78 2.77
CA LEU A 291 4.82 9.14 3.06
C LEU A 291 4.95 8.78 4.54
N LYS A 292 4.52 9.69 5.43
CA LYS A 292 4.54 9.47 6.87
C LYS A 292 3.68 8.28 7.27
N ALA A 293 2.44 8.21 6.75
CA ALA A 293 1.51 7.11 7.02
C ALA A 293 2.06 5.75 6.56
N ILE A 294 2.63 5.68 5.36
CA ILE A 294 3.25 4.46 4.82
C ILE A 294 4.45 4.02 5.67
N ARG A 295 5.28 4.95 6.12
CA ARG A 295 6.45 4.65 6.97
C ARG A 295 6.05 4.22 8.38
N GLU A 296 5.05 4.87 8.96
CA GLU A 296 4.52 4.52 10.29
C GLU A 296 3.88 3.13 10.25
N ALA A 297 3.11 2.82 9.22
CA ALA A 297 2.49 1.51 9.03
C ALA A 297 3.54 0.39 8.93
N GLU A 298 4.57 0.57 8.11
CA GLU A 298 5.61 -0.45 7.92
C GLU A 298 6.51 -0.63 9.14
N ALA A 299 6.68 0.41 9.95
CA ALA A 299 7.44 0.35 11.19
C ALA A 299 6.62 -0.18 12.39
N TYR A 300 5.28 -0.20 12.29
CA TYR A 300 4.39 -0.66 13.35
C TYR A 300 4.46 -2.19 13.49
N PRO A 301 4.72 -2.73 14.68
CA PRO A 301 4.93 -4.18 14.86
C PRO A 301 3.58 -4.94 15.02
N GLY A 302 2.61 -4.64 14.17
CA GLY A 302 1.27 -5.21 14.18
C GLY A 302 0.52 -4.90 12.89
N PRO A 303 -0.79 -5.20 12.83
CA PRO A 303 -1.56 -4.97 11.63
C PRO A 303 -1.76 -3.49 11.35
N SER A 304 -1.55 -3.10 10.11
CA SER A 304 -1.74 -1.74 9.62
C SER A 304 -2.74 -1.70 8.47
N LEU A 305 -3.65 -0.73 8.48
CA LEU A 305 -4.65 -0.52 7.45
C LEU A 305 -4.51 0.90 6.88
N ILE A 306 -4.13 1.01 5.62
CA ILE A 306 -4.04 2.28 4.89
C ILE A 306 -5.16 2.34 3.86
N ILE A 307 -5.99 3.39 3.92
CA ILE A 307 -7.07 3.63 2.96
C ILE A 307 -6.66 4.82 2.09
N ALA A 308 -6.34 4.53 0.83
CA ALA A 308 -5.82 5.49 -0.13
C ALA A 308 -6.90 5.89 -1.14
N TYR A 309 -7.27 7.16 -1.18
CA TYR A 309 -8.19 7.67 -2.20
C TYR A 309 -7.54 7.58 -3.58
N ALA A 310 -8.21 6.93 -4.51
CA ALA A 310 -7.70 6.65 -5.83
C ALA A 310 -8.73 7.04 -6.92
N PRO A 311 -8.63 8.25 -7.50
CA PRO A 311 -9.50 8.64 -8.60
C PRO A 311 -9.46 7.63 -9.75
N CYS A 312 -10.64 7.21 -10.21
CA CYS A 312 -10.83 6.19 -11.21
C CYS A 312 -11.46 6.76 -12.49
N ILE A 313 -11.18 6.12 -13.62
CA ILE A 313 -11.85 6.47 -14.91
C ILE A 313 -13.38 6.39 -14.80
N ASN A 314 -13.90 5.51 -13.92
CA ASN A 314 -15.34 5.42 -13.64
C ASN A 314 -15.93 6.66 -12.95
N HIS A 315 -15.11 7.51 -12.31
CA HIS A 315 -15.57 8.79 -11.77
C HIS A 315 -15.93 9.76 -12.90
N GLY A 316 -15.24 9.67 -14.03
CA GLY A 316 -15.46 10.55 -15.18
C GLY A 316 -15.02 11.98 -14.88
N LEU A 317 -13.74 12.17 -14.53
CA LEU A 317 -13.19 13.52 -14.28
C LEU A 317 -13.34 14.39 -15.52
N LYS A 318 -14.11 15.47 -15.45
CA LYS A 318 -14.33 16.39 -16.59
C LYS A 318 -13.02 17.07 -17.03
N ALA A 319 -12.10 17.27 -16.10
CA ALA A 319 -10.77 17.80 -16.38
C ALA A 319 -9.83 16.77 -17.03
N GLY A 320 -10.25 15.50 -17.14
CA GLY A 320 -9.49 14.38 -17.66
C GLY A 320 -8.64 13.69 -16.60
N MET A 321 -8.34 12.41 -16.81
CA MET A 321 -7.62 11.57 -15.84
C MET A 321 -6.18 12.01 -15.58
N GLY A 322 -5.57 12.80 -16.48
CA GLY A 322 -4.26 13.42 -16.23
C GLY A 322 -4.26 14.41 -15.03
N LYS A 323 -5.43 14.71 -14.48
CA LYS A 323 -5.64 15.59 -13.32
C LYS A 323 -6.05 14.81 -12.05
N SER A 324 -5.85 13.51 -12.00
CA SER A 324 -6.26 12.68 -10.86
C SER A 324 -5.64 13.15 -9.54
N GLN A 325 -4.36 13.54 -9.52
CA GLN A 325 -3.71 14.05 -8.31
C GLN A 325 -4.25 15.43 -7.87
N GLU A 326 -4.60 16.30 -8.84
CA GLU A 326 -5.28 17.58 -8.54
C GLU A 326 -6.71 17.33 -8.02
N GLU A 327 -7.36 16.26 -8.45
CA GLU A 327 -8.69 15.88 -7.97
C GLU A 327 -8.65 15.38 -6.52
N GLU A 328 -7.61 14.62 -6.13
CA GLU A 328 -7.36 14.26 -4.74
C GLU A 328 -7.19 15.51 -3.86
N GLU A 329 -6.42 16.49 -4.33
CA GLU A 329 -6.23 17.77 -3.63
C GLU A 329 -7.56 18.52 -3.44
N LYS A 330 -8.39 18.61 -4.48
CA LYS A 330 -9.70 19.22 -4.40
C LYS A 330 -10.63 18.49 -3.43
N ALA A 331 -10.64 17.15 -3.49
CA ALA A 331 -11.45 16.30 -2.61
C ALA A 331 -11.14 16.57 -1.13
N VAL A 332 -9.87 16.73 -0.77
CA VAL A 332 -9.48 17.05 0.60
C VAL A 332 -9.80 18.50 0.95
N LYS A 333 -9.51 19.46 0.07
CA LYS A 333 -9.76 20.88 0.31
C LYS A 333 -11.23 21.20 0.54
N CYS A 334 -12.15 20.54 -0.19
CA CYS A 334 -13.59 20.77 -0.04
C CYS A 334 -14.24 19.88 1.04
N GLY A 335 -13.49 18.98 1.69
CA GLY A 335 -14.00 18.09 2.73
C GLY A 335 -14.74 16.84 2.21
N TYR A 336 -14.59 16.51 0.94
CA TYR A 336 -15.09 15.26 0.39
C TYR A 336 -14.31 14.05 0.92
N TRP A 337 -12.97 14.18 0.99
CA TRP A 337 -12.06 13.22 1.60
C TRP A 337 -11.32 13.85 2.77
N HIS A 338 -10.96 13.05 3.79
CA HIS A 338 -10.28 13.53 5.00
C HIS A 338 -9.01 12.75 5.23
N LEU A 339 -7.94 13.45 5.64
CA LEU A 339 -6.66 12.85 5.99
C LEU A 339 -6.57 12.71 7.51
N TRP A 340 -6.26 11.52 7.99
CA TRP A 340 -6.07 11.26 9.41
C TRP A 340 -5.26 9.97 9.63
N ARG A 341 -4.70 9.84 10.82
CA ARG A 341 -3.97 8.64 11.26
C ARG A 341 -4.40 8.26 12.67
N TYR A 342 -4.45 6.97 12.93
CA TYR A 342 -4.58 6.39 14.25
C TYR A 342 -3.37 5.50 14.48
N ASN A 343 -2.49 5.89 15.42
CA ASN A 343 -1.28 5.16 15.77
C ASN A 343 -1.35 4.71 17.23
N PRO A 344 -1.62 3.42 17.49
CA PRO A 344 -1.75 2.90 18.85
C PRO A 344 -0.48 3.09 19.70
N ALA A 345 0.70 3.08 19.09
CA ALA A 345 1.97 3.27 19.81
C ALA A 345 2.06 4.63 20.55
N LEU A 346 1.28 5.63 20.13
CA LEU A 346 1.25 6.93 20.82
C LEU A 346 0.57 6.87 22.19
N GLU A 347 -0.29 5.88 22.45
CA GLU A 347 -0.91 5.68 23.76
C GLU A 347 0.14 5.32 24.82
N GLU A 348 1.17 4.54 24.45
CA GLU A 348 2.29 4.21 25.34
C GLU A 348 3.10 5.46 25.73
N GLU A 349 3.08 6.49 24.87
CA GLU A 349 3.69 7.79 25.13
C GLU A 349 2.75 8.77 25.88
N GLY A 350 1.54 8.35 26.23
CA GLY A 350 0.51 9.19 26.83
C GLY A 350 -0.06 10.26 25.88
N LYS A 351 0.04 10.04 24.57
CA LYS A 351 -0.46 10.93 23.53
C LYS A 351 -1.76 10.39 22.93
N ASN A 352 -2.56 11.29 22.32
CA ASN A 352 -3.73 10.86 21.58
C ASN A 352 -3.31 10.05 20.34
N PRO A 353 -3.77 8.79 20.19
CA PRO A 353 -3.46 7.96 19.03
C PRO A 353 -4.10 8.50 17.75
N PHE A 354 -5.23 9.20 17.84
CA PHE A 354 -5.92 9.76 16.67
C PHE A 354 -5.38 11.16 16.33
N GLN A 355 -5.00 11.35 15.08
CA GLN A 355 -4.49 12.61 14.57
C GLN A 355 -5.24 12.99 13.28
N LEU A 356 -6.04 14.06 13.35
CA LEU A 356 -6.68 14.65 12.18
C LEU A 356 -5.66 15.50 11.43
N ASP A 357 -5.19 15.02 10.29
CA ASP A 357 -4.19 15.70 9.46
C ASP A 357 -4.83 16.73 8.51
N SER A 358 -6.11 16.56 8.17
CA SER A 358 -6.86 17.54 7.35
C SER A 358 -7.05 18.85 8.08
N LYS A 359 -6.83 19.96 7.37
CA LYS A 359 -7.26 21.30 7.80
C LYS A 359 -8.78 21.43 7.72
N GLU A 360 -9.31 22.52 8.26
CA GLU A 360 -10.73 22.87 8.09
C GLU A 360 -11.06 23.00 6.59
N PRO A 361 -12.03 22.21 6.09
CA PRO A 361 -12.38 22.24 4.68
C PRO A 361 -13.07 23.53 4.24
N ASN A 362 -12.88 23.90 2.97
CA ASN A 362 -13.70 24.91 2.33
C ASN A 362 -14.99 24.29 1.78
N TRP A 363 -16.05 24.29 2.58
CA TRP A 363 -17.33 23.67 2.25
C TRP A 363 -18.04 24.31 1.06
N GLU A 364 -17.71 25.58 0.71
CA GLU A 364 -18.28 26.27 -0.45
C GLU A 364 -17.90 25.59 -1.77
N ASP A 365 -16.75 24.93 -1.82
CA ASP A 365 -16.26 24.23 -3.00
C ASP A 365 -16.85 22.80 -3.15
N PHE A 366 -17.53 22.26 -2.13
CA PHE A 366 -18.01 20.88 -2.12
C PHE A 366 -18.93 20.55 -3.30
N GLN A 367 -19.93 21.39 -3.52
CA GLN A 367 -20.88 21.21 -4.63
C GLN A 367 -20.20 21.38 -6.00
N GLY A 368 -19.18 22.24 -6.08
CA GLY A 368 -18.34 22.42 -7.28
C GLY A 368 -17.54 21.16 -7.59
N PHE A 369 -16.97 20.53 -6.58
CA PHE A 369 -16.25 19.27 -6.70
C PHE A 369 -17.15 18.16 -7.27
N LEU A 370 -18.33 17.93 -6.70
CA LEU A 370 -19.28 16.92 -7.20
C LEU A 370 -19.62 17.15 -8.69
N LYS A 371 -19.84 18.38 -9.09
CA LYS A 371 -20.15 18.74 -10.49
C LYS A 371 -18.95 18.54 -11.43
N GLY A 372 -17.74 18.41 -10.91
CA GLY A 372 -16.51 18.11 -11.64
C GLY A 372 -16.44 16.67 -12.14
N GLU A 373 -17.20 15.76 -11.58
CA GLU A 373 -17.22 14.34 -11.91
C GLU A 373 -18.52 13.93 -12.61
N VAL A 374 -18.40 13.12 -13.69
CA VAL A 374 -19.56 12.67 -14.48
C VAL A 374 -20.51 11.81 -13.66
N ARG A 375 -20.01 11.01 -12.71
CA ARG A 375 -20.83 10.15 -11.83
C ARG A 375 -21.82 10.94 -10.97
N TYR A 376 -21.60 12.23 -10.72
CA TYR A 376 -22.52 13.15 -10.05
C TYR A 376 -23.28 14.02 -11.08
N ALA A 377 -22.56 14.59 -12.04
CA ALA A 377 -23.15 15.47 -13.03
C ALA A 377 -24.25 14.78 -13.85
N SER A 378 -24.15 13.47 -14.06
CA SER A 378 -25.17 12.67 -14.75
C SER A 378 -26.47 12.55 -13.93
N VAL A 379 -26.39 12.48 -12.59
CA VAL A 379 -27.58 12.49 -11.73
C VAL A 379 -28.35 13.80 -11.90
N MET A 380 -27.64 14.93 -11.88
CA MET A 380 -28.27 16.25 -12.09
C MET A 380 -29.01 16.33 -13.43
N LYS A 381 -28.47 15.70 -14.47
CA LYS A 381 -29.08 15.73 -15.82
C LYS A 381 -30.29 14.80 -15.95
N GLN A 382 -30.20 13.61 -15.37
CA GLN A 382 -31.20 12.55 -15.54
C GLN A 382 -32.29 12.59 -14.46
N TYR A 383 -31.94 12.98 -13.23
CA TYR A 383 -32.79 12.95 -12.05
C TYR A 383 -32.61 14.26 -11.24
N PRO A 384 -33.01 15.42 -11.78
CA PRO A 384 -32.67 16.71 -11.17
C PRO A 384 -33.28 16.91 -9.76
N ALA A 385 -34.48 16.39 -9.50
CA ALA A 385 -35.12 16.51 -8.19
C ALA A 385 -34.39 15.69 -7.12
N GLU A 386 -34.04 14.45 -7.45
CA GLU A 386 -33.29 13.55 -6.57
C GLU A 386 -31.84 14.03 -6.38
N ALA A 387 -31.26 14.67 -7.39
CA ALA A 387 -29.88 15.17 -7.33
C ALA A 387 -29.71 16.24 -6.27
N GLU A 388 -30.65 17.18 -6.14
CA GLU A 388 -30.61 18.25 -5.13
C GLU A 388 -30.58 17.67 -3.72
N GLU A 389 -31.50 16.74 -3.43
CA GLU A 389 -31.57 16.06 -2.14
C GLU A 389 -30.30 15.23 -1.86
N LEU A 390 -29.84 14.44 -2.83
CA LEU A 390 -28.68 13.56 -2.68
C LEU A 390 -27.38 14.35 -2.48
N PHE A 391 -27.20 15.45 -3.18
CA PHE A 391 -25.97 16.27 -3.06
C PHE A 391 -25.94 17.03 -1.74
N LYS A 392 -27.09 17.48 -1.25
CA LYS A 392 -27.20 18.02 0.11
C LYS A 392 -26.87 16.95 1.15
N ALA A 393 -27.44 15.75 1.01
CA ALA A 393 -27.15 14.62 1.90
C ALA A 393 -25.67 14.19 1.84
N ALA A 394 -25.01 14.25 0.68
CA ALA A 394 -23.60 13.98 0.52
C ALA A 394 -22.74 14.99 1.31
N GLU A 395 -23.02 16.27 1.20
CA GLU A 395 -22.33 17.35 1.93
C GLU A 395 -22.55 17.23 3.44
N GLU A 396 -23.80 17.02 3.88
CA GLU A 396 -24.13 16.80 5.29
C GLU A 396 -23.39 15.57 5.87
N ASN A 397 -23.27 14.49 5.08
CA ASN A 397 -22.51 13.32 5.48
C ASN A 397 -21.01 13.60 5.57
N ALA A 398 -20.45 14.35 4.65
CA ALA A 398 -19.03 14.75 4.67
C ALA A 398 -18.74 15.61 5.92
N LYS A 399 -19.58 16.58 6.21
CA LYS A 399 -19.51 17.41 7.44
C LYS A 399 -19.65 16.59 8.70
N TRP A 400 -20.56 15.60 8.72
CA TRP A 400 -20.73 14.70 9.84
C TRP A 400 -19.47 13.87 10.08
N ARG A 401 -18.85 13.32 9.03
CA ARG A 401 -17.58 12.56 9.14
C ARG A 401 -16.45 13.44 9.66
N TYR A 402 -16.25 14.62 9.07
CA TYR A 402 -15.23 15.56 9.54
C TYR A 402 -15.38 15.90 11.02
N ASN A 403 -16.61 16.24 11.44
CA ASN A 403 -16.89 16.54 12.84
C ASN A 403 -16.73 15.32 13.77
N SER A 404 -16.93 14.12 13.25
CA SER A 404 -16.66 12.90 13.99
C SER A 404 -15.16 12.71 14.22
N TYR A 405 -14.35 12.84 13.17
CA TYR A 405 -12.90 12.79 13.26
C TYR A 405 -12.32 13.86 14.18
N LYS A 406 -12.83 15.09 14.09
CA LYS A 406 -12.42 16.22 14.95
C LYS A 406 -12.67 15.98 16.43
N ARG A 407 -13.63 15.12 16.80
CA ARG A 407 -13.90 14.76 18.20
C ARG A 407 -12.92 13.71 18.74
N PHE A 408 -12.26 12.96 17.88
CA PHE A 408 -11.24 11.99 18.27
C PHE A 408 -9.83 12.60 18.34
N GLY A 409 -9.56 13.67 17.57
CA GLY A 409 -8.27 14.38 17.46
C GLY A 409 -8.09 15.58 18.40
#